data_e945fe6e832aa6574d147fd6b54a0cce
#
_entry.id   e945fe6e832aa6574d147fd6b54a0cce
#
_cell.length_a   1.000
_cell.length_b   1.000
_cell.length_c   1.000
_cell.angle_alpha   90.00
_cell.angle_beta   90.00
_cell.angle_gamma   90.00
#
_symmetry.space_group_name_H-M   'P 1'
#
loop_
_entity.id
_entity.type
_entity.pdbx_description
1 polymer ?
#
loop_
_entity_poly.entity_id
_entity_poly.type
_entity_poly.pdbx_seq_one_letter_code
_entity_poly.pdbx_strand_id
1 'polypeptide(L)'
;MVLEGSEPKIWRQISVPGNMTLADLERIIQAAMGWTNSHLHQFTIEGQVYGVPDDEWIDEIPSLPDDEFTLDAVLGKEVKSFSYEYDFGDGWQHEVEVKMVMIADEMLNGWPMCLAGANACPPEDVGGLGGYEEFLEAIQDPLHEDHDSMRRWCGGPFDPKGFDVNSANRDIRRWLLEAE
;
A
#
# COMPACT_ATOMS: atom_id res chain seq x y z
N MET A 1 -2.90 -5.38 -6.20
CA MET A 1 -3.60 -4.26 -5.55
C MET A 1 -3.65 -3.06 -6.49
N VAL A 2 -4.70 -2.27 -6.40
CA VAL A 2 -4.91 -1.05 -7.19
C VAL A 2 -5.37 0.04 -6.23
N LEU A 3 -4.76 1.24 -6.30
CA LEU A 3 -5.24 2.42 -5.59
C LEU A 3 -6.54 2.90 -6.27
N GLU A 4 -7.65 2.87 -5.54
CA GLU A 4 -8.96 3.25 -6.05
C GLU A 4 -9.01 4.73 -6.40
N GLY A 5 -9.72 5.07 -7.46
CA GLY A 5 -9.87 6.44 -7.94
C GLY A 5 -8.64 7.03 -8.63
N SER A 6 -7.49 6.37 -8.62
CA SER A 6 -6.29 6.90 -9.29
C SER A 6 -6.41 6.84 -10.83
N GLU A 7 -6.04 7.95 -11.52
CA GLU A 7 -6.03 8.05 -12.97
C GLU A 7 -4.76 8.80 -13.43
N PRO A 8 -3.82 8.16 -14.14
CA PRO A 8 -3.80 6.73 -14.51
C PRO A 8 -3.67 5.80 -13.30
N LYS A 9 -4.17 4.57 -13.43
CA LYS A 9 -4.20 3.60 -12.33
C LYS A 9 -2.83 3.35 -11.72
N ILE A 10 -2.71 3.58 -10.43
CA ILE A 10 -1.55 3.20 -9.62
C ILE A 10 -1.78 1.79 -9.10
N TRP A 11 -0.90 0.85 -9.43
CA TRP A 11 -1.08 -0.54 -9.03
C TRP A 11 0.24 -1.24 -8.78
N ARG A 12 0.17 -2.28 -7.95
CA ARG A 12 1.30 -3.18 -7.67
C ARG A 12 0.81 -4.64 -7.71
N GLN A 13 1.67 -5.51 -8.20
CA GLN A 13 1.53 -6.96 -8.08
C GLN A 13 2.64 -7.47 -7.17
N ILE A 14 2.26 -8.02 -6.03
CA ILE A 14 3.18 -8.54 -5.02
C ILE A 14 2.97 -10.04 -4.85
N SER A 15 4.04 -10.74 -4.53
CA SER A 15 4.04 -12.14 -4.11
C SER A 15 4.49 -12.20 -2.67
N VAL A 16 3.70 -12.86 -1.82
CA VAL A 16 3.94 -12.97 -0.38
C VAL A 16 3.74 -14.40 0.10
N PRO A 17 4.57 -14.91 1.03
CA PRO A 17 4.33 -16.19 1.69
C PRO A 17 3.03 -16.16 2.50
N GLY A 18 2.26 -17.24 2.45
CA GLY A 18 0.98 -17.33 3.16
C GLY A 18 1.08 -17.39 4.69
N ASN A 19 2.25 -17.75 5.22
CA ASN A 19 2.54 -17.75 6.66
C ASN A 19 2.94 -16.38 7.22
N MET A 20 3.06 -15.35 6.39
CA MET A 20 3.25 -13.98 6.85
C MET A 20 1.93 -13.43 7.43
N THR A 21 2.05 -12.53 8.41
CA THR A 21 0.91 -11.86 9.02
C THR A 21 0.35 -10.75 8.12
N LEU A 22 -0.83 -10.23 8.46
CA LEU A 22 -1.37 -9.04 7.80
C LEU A 22 -0.48 -7.81 8.09
N ALA A 23 0.11 -7.71 9.29
CA ALA A 23 1.08 -6.66 9.61
C ALA A 23 2.35 -6.75 8.73
N ASP A 24 2.80 -7.97 8.39
CA ASP A 24 3.90 -8.14 7.42
C ASP A 24 3.47 -7.71 6.01
N LEU A 25 2.24 -8.08 5.59
CA LEU A 25 1.69 -7.65 4.31
C LEU A 25 1.61 -6.13 4.22
N GLU A 26 1.17 -5.46 5.28
CA GLU A 26 1.13 -4.01 5.37
C GLU A 26 2.51 -3.39 5.04
N ARG A 27 3.57 -3.82 5.74
CA ARG A 27 4.94 -3.34 5.51
C ARG A 27 5.41 -3.57 4.08
N ILE A 28 5.05 -4.71 3.48
CA ILE A 28 5.37 -5.02 2.09
C ILE A 28 4.62 -4.09 1.13
N ILE A 29 3.34 -3.79 1.41
CA ILE A 29 2.54 -2.84 0.64
C ILE A 29 3.18 -1.44 0.71
N GLN A 30 3.51 -0.95 1.91
CA GLN A 30 4.16 0.33 2.13
C GLN A 30 5.45 0.45 1.32
N ALA A 31 6.32 -0.55 1.42
CA ALA A 31 7.57 -0.58 0.66
C ALA A 31 7.34 -0.64 -0.86
N ALA A 32 6.34 -1.40 -1.34
CA ALA A 32 6.02 -1.52 -2.75
C ALA A 32 5.39 -0.24 -3.32
N MET A 33 4.65 0.49 -2.51
CA MET A 33 4.06 1.78 -2.85
C MET A 33 5.11 2.90 -2.78
N GLY A 34 5.99 2.87 -1.81
CA GLY A 34 7.00 3.90 -1.54
C GLY A 34 6.60 4.83 -0.40
N TRP A 35 5.63 4.43 0.41
CA TRP A 35 5.23 5.11 1.64
C TRP A 35 6.13 4.76 2.82
N THR A 36 5.96 5.47 3.93
CA THR A 36 6.85 5.39 5.10
C THR A 36 6.19 4.79 6.34
N ASN A 37 4.96 4.28 6.21
CA ASN A 37 4.18 3.74 7.31
C ASN A 37 4.01 4.73 8.48
N SER A 38 3.66 5.98 8.13
CA SER A 38 3.53 7.08 9.09
C SER A 38 2.14 7.20 9.68
N HIS A 39 1.15 6.51 9.11
CA HIS A 39 -0.25 6.60 9.45
C HIS A 39 -0.85 5.23 9.77
N LEU A 40 -2.07 5.23 10.31
CA LEU A 40 -2.84 4.02 10.59
C LEU A 40 -3.37 3.38 9.30
N HIS A 41 -3.62 2.09 9.38
CA HIS A 41 -4.16 1.29 8.29
C HIS A 41 -5.19 0.28 8.78
N GLN A 42 -5.95 -0.26 7.85
CA GLN A 42 -6.82 -1.40 8.08
C GLN A 42 -7.00 -2.28 6.85
N PHE A 43 -7.22 -3.56 7.09
CA PHE A 43 -7.70 -4.52 6.10
C PHE A 43 -9.15 -4.86 6.39
N THR A 44 -9.99 -4.96 5.35
CA THR A 44 -11.34 -5.51 5.48
C THR A 44 -11.47 -6.75 4.61
N ILE A 45 -11.58 -7.92 5.25
CA ILE A 45 -11.63 -9.24 4.62
C ILE A 45 -12.94 -9.92 5.03
N GLU A 46 -13.82 -10.20 4.06
CA GLU A 46 -15.15 -10.80 4.32
C GLU A 46 -15.96 -10.07 5.41
N GLY A 47 -15.81 -8.75 5.51
CA GLY A 47 -16.52 -7.91 6.48
C GLY A 47 -15.88 -7.85 7.87
N GLN A 48 -14.79 -8.56 8.12
CA GLN A 48 -13.99 -8.44 9.33
C GLN A 48 -12.86 -7.42 9.10
N VAL A 49 -12.69 -6.51 10.08
CA VAL A 49 -11.63 -5.52 10.08
C VAL A 49 -10.42 -6.05 10.84
N TYR A 50 -9.22 -5.83 10.28
CA TYR A 50 -7.91 -6.14 10.88
C TYR A 50 -7.01 -4.91 10.80
N GLY A 51 -6.30 -4.61 11.87
CA GLY A 51 -5.38 -3.48 11.96
C GLY A 51 -4.83 -3.34 13.37
N VAL A 52 -4.27 -2.18 13.67
CA VAL A 52 -3.84 -1.87 15.05
C VAL A 52 -5.09 -1.57 15.87
N PRO A 53 -5.41 -2.37 16.91
CA PRO A 53 -6.57 -2.10 17.75
C PRO A 53 -6.43 -0.73 18.42
N ASP A 54 -7.46 0.09 18.34
CA ASP A 54 -7.54 1.38 19.02
C ASP A 54 -8.69 1.34 20.02
N ASP A 55 -8.36 1.38 21.32
CA ASP A 55 -9.33 1.35 22.42
C ASP A 55 -10.12 2.68 22.55
N GLU A 56 -9.70 3.75 21.86
CA GLU A 56 -10.35 5.07 21.94
C GLU A 56 -11.50 5.21 20.93
N TRP A 57 -11.50 4.44 19.85
CA TRP A 57 -12.56 4.46 18.85
C TRP A 57 -13.46 3.24 18.99
N ILE A 58 -14.70 3.49 19.41
CA ILE A 58 -15.73 2.42 19.48
C ILE A 58 -16.35 2.29 18.07
N ASP A 59 -15.68 1.57 17.21
CA ASP A 59 -16.25 1.20 15.92
C ASP A 59 -17.33 0.13 16.08
N GLU A 60 -18.33 0.13 15.19
CA GLU A 60 -19.40 -0.88 15.16
C GLU A 60 -18.82 -2.30 14.96
N ILE A 61 -17.68 -2.42 14.30
CA ILE A 61 -16.93 -3.68 14.10
C ILE A 61 -15.55 -3.51 14.74
N PRO A 62 -15.27 -4.22 15.85
CA PRO A 62 -13.95 -4.18 16.48
C PRO A 62 -12.86 -4.64 15.50
N SER A 63 -11.77 -3.89 15.42
CA SER A 63 -10.57 -4.30 14.71
C SER A 63 -9.88 -5.44 15.45
N LEU A 64 -9.51 -6.49 14.71
CA LEU A 64 -8.65 -7.57 15.20
C LEU A 64 -7.18 -7.20 14.95
N PRO A 65 -6.24 -7.59 15.86
CA PRO A 65 -4.82 -7.29 15.69
C PRO A 65 -4.26 -8.00 14.46
N ASP A 66 -3.72 -7.25 13.53
CA ASP A 66 -3.24 -7.74 12.24
C ASP A 66 -1.94 -8.56 12.33
N ASP A 67 -1.19 -8.42 13.42
CA ASP A 67 0.02 -9.19 13.71
C ASP A 67 -0.26 -10.61 14.23
N GLU A 68 -1.50 -10.91 14.64
CA GLU A 68 -1.92 -12.23 15.11
C GLU A 68 -2.47 -13.14 13.99
N PHE A 69 -2.77 -12.59 12.82
CA PHE A 69 -3.43 -13.32 11.73
C PHE A 69 -2.54 -13.47 10.51
N THR A 70 -2.26 -14.72 10.10
CA THR A 70 -1.52 -15.01 8.88
C THR A 70 -2.43 -14.94 7.64
N LEU A 71 -1.83 -14.68 6.48
CA LEU A 71 -2.55 -14.65 5.19
C LEU A 71 -3.26 -15.97 4.90
N ASP A 72 -2.61 -17.12 5.17
CA ASP A 72 -3.23 -18.44 4.98
C ASP A 72 -4.47 -18.64 5.86
N ALA A 73 -4.48 -18.04 7.06
CA ALA A 73 -5.59 -18.16 7.99
C ALA A 73 -6.81 -17.33 7.55
N VAL A 74 -6.59 -16.14 7.00
CA VAL A 74 -7.68 -15.19 6.68
C VAL A 74 -8.14 -15.25 5.23
N LEU A 75 -7.24 -15.53 4.26
CA LEU A 75 -7.61 -15.54 2.86
C LEU A 75 -8.26 -16.85 2.41
N GLY A 76 -7.89 -17.98 3.00
CA GLY A 76 -8.45 -19.26 2.59
C GLY A 76 -8.39 -19.47 1.07
N LYS A 77 -9.23 -20.39 0.54
CA LYS A 77 -9.34 -20.65 -0.91
C LYS A 77 -10.45 -19.84 -1.60
N GLU A 78 -11.36 -19.30 -0.84
CA GLU A 78 -12.60 -18.68 -1.35
C GLU A 78 -12.46 -17.16 -1.50
N VAL A 79 -11.61 -16.49 -0.70
CA VAL A 79 -11.39 -15.05 -0.77
C VAL A 79 -10.71 -14.69 -2.09
N LYS A 80 -11.37 -13.86 -2.90
CA LYS A 80 -10.88 -13.42 -4.21
C LYS A 80 -10.36 -11.99 -4.19
N SER A 81 -10.90 -11.18 -3.29
CA SER A 81 -10.48 -9.80 -3.08
C SER A 81 -10.79 -9.34 -1.67
N PHE A 82 -10.09 -8.31 -1.24
CA PHE A 82 -10.31 -7.60 0.02
C PHE A 82 -9.88 -6.14 -0.14
N SER A 83 -10.27 -5.27 0.79
CA SER A 83 -9.83 -3.88 0.80
C SER A 83 -8.70 -3.64 1.80
N TYR A 84 -7.83 -2.71 1.45
CA TYR A 84 -6.79 -2.16 2.31
C TYR A 84 -6.91 -0.64 2.28
N GLU A 85 -7.02 -0.02 3.44
CA GLU A 85 -7.05 1.41 3.64
C GLU A 85 -5.81 1.84 4.40
N TYR A 86 -5.17 2.90 3.94
CA TYR A 86 -4.03 3.53 4.58
C TYR A 86 -4.29 5.02 4.74
N ASP A 87 -3.86 5.59 5.88
CA ASP A 87 -4.07 6.99 6.24
C ASP A 87 -5.56 7.38 6.20
N PHE A 88 -6.24 7.24 7.33
CA PHE A 88 -7.67 7.56 7.43
C PHE A 88 -7.99 9.05 7.18
N GLY A 89 -6.98 9.93 7.25
CA GLY A 89 -7.10 11.34 6.90
C GLY A 89 -7.14 11.57 5.39
N ASP A 90 -6.20 10.97 4.66
CA ASP A 90 -6.11 11.03 3.20
C ASP A 90 -7.02 9.99 2.52
N GLY A 91 -7.36 8.90 3.20
CA GLY A 91 -8.31 7.89 2.75
C GLY A 91 -7.82 7.07 1.55
N TRP A 92 -6.59 6.56 1.58
CA TRP A 92 -6.01 5.77 0.50
C TRP A 92 -6.62 4.36 0.44
N GLN A 93 -7.71 4.21 -0.30
CA GLN A 93 -8.41 2.93 -0.49
C GLN A 93 -7.76 2.11 -1.61
N HIS A 94 -7.58 0.82 -1.34
CA HIS A 94 -7.03 -0.12 -2.32
C HIS A 94 -7.91 -1.35 -2.44
N GLU A 95 -8.18 -1.75 -3.68
CA GLU A 95 -8.68 -3.08 -3.98
C GLU A 95 -7.50 -4.06 -4.13
N VAL A 96 -7.49 -5.09 -3.31
CA VAL A 96 -6.48 -6.16 -3.35
C VAL A 96 -7.11 -7.43 -3.91
N GLU A 97 -6.72 -7.82 -5.13
CA GLU A 97 -7.16 -9.05 -5.78
C GLU A 97 -6.18 -10.18 -5.49
N VAL A 98 -6.69 -11.33 -5.02
CA VAL A 98 -5.92 -12.56 -4.83
C VAL A 98 -5.91 -13.33 -6.16
N LYS A 99 -4.79 -13.29 -6.89
CA LYS A 99 -4.71 -13.87 -8.24
C LYS A 99 -4.37 -15.35 -8.25
N MET A 100 -3.49 -15.80 -7.36
CA MET A 100 -2.99 -17.16 -7.35
C MET A 100 -2.49 -17.51 -5.95
N VAL A 101 -2.82 -18.73 -5.51
CA VAL A 101 -2.22 -19.36 -4.33
C VAL A 101 -1.36 -20.51 -4.82
N MET A 102 -0.04 -20.44 -4.61
CA MET A 102 0.93 -21.45 -5.01
C MET A 102 1.42 -22.23 -3.79
N ILE A 103 1.85 -23.48 -4.01
CA ILE A 103 2.49 -24.25 -2.95
C ILE A 103 3.89 -23.69 -2.71
N ALA A 104 4.31 -23.58 -1.44
CA ALA A 104 5.52 -22.88 -1.01
C ALA A 104 6.82 -23.27 -1.73
N ASP A 105 6.95 -24.53 -2.15
CA ASP A 105 8.14 -25.05 -2.87
C ASP A 105 8.29 -24.48 -4.29
N GLU A 106 7.24 -23.90 -4.85
CA GLU A 106 7.23 -23.30 -6.20
C GLU A 106 7.44 -21.79 -6.18
N MET A 107 7.40 -21.17 -5.00
CA MET A 107 7.64 -19.73 -4.85
C MET A 107 9.15 -19.49 -4.73
N LEU A 108 9.63 -18.53 -5.49
CA LEU A 108 10.99 -17.97 -5.52
C LEU A 108 11.62 -17.83 -4.10
N ASN A 109 12.07 -18.93 -3.52
CA ASN A 109 12.70 -19.04 -2.19
C ASN A 109 11.87 -18.55 -0.99
N GLY A 110 10.53 -18.37 -1.13
CA GLY A 110 9.66 -17.96 -0.03
C GLY A 110 9.83 -16.51 0.45
N TRP A 111 10.51 -15.66 -0.30
CA TRP A 111 10.67 -14.24 0.04
C TRP A 111 9.58 -13.39 -0.62
N PRO A 112 9.01 -12.41 0.09
CA PRO A 112 8.08 -11.47 -0.51
C PRO A 112 8.79 -10.60 -1.55
N MET A 113 8.06 -10.28 -2.63
CA MET A 113 8.59 -9.43 -3.70
C MET A 113 7.49 -8.70 -4.47
N CYS A 114 7.83 -7.54 -4.99
CA CYS A 114 7.05 -6.88 -6.02
C CYS A 114 7.41 -7.48 -7.38
N LEU A 115 6.41 -7.96 -8.11
CA LEU A 115 6.56 -8.58 -9.43
C LEU A 115 6.39 -7.58 -10.56
N ALA A 116 5.48 -6.62 -10.40
CA ALA A 116 5.15 -5.61 -11.39
C ALA A 116 4.39 -4.45 -10.76
N GLY A 117 4.30 -3.33 -11.46
CA GLY A 117 3.51 -2.18 -11.07
C GLY A 117 3.55 -1.10 -12.14
N ALA A 118 2.77 -0.05 -11.95
CA ALA A 118 2.81 1.14 -12.77
C ALA A 118 2.41 2.37 -11.96
N ASN A 119 2.96 3.50 -12.38
CA ASN A 119 2.75 4.85 -11.86
C ASN A 119 3.26 5.06 -10.44
N ALA A 120 3.69 6.28 -10.18
CA ALA A 120 4.20 6.69 -8.87
C ALA A 120 3.07 6.72 -7.84
N CYS A 121 3.41 6.35 -6.62
CA CYS A 121 2.52 6.53 -5.48
C CYS A 121 2.37 8.01 -5.16
N PRO A 122 1.19 8.47 -4.70
CA PRO A 122 1.04 9.82 -4.16
C PRO A 122 2.04 10.06 -3.02
N PRO A 123 2.58 11.29 -2.88
CA PRO A 123 3.34 11.63 -1.69
C PRO A 123 2.50 11.50 -0.42
N GLU A 124 3.15 11.21 0.72
CA GLU A 124 2.50 11.26 2.03
C GLU A 124 1.89 12.65 2.28
N ASP A 125 0.77 12.70 3.01
CA ASP A 125 0.13 13.95 3.44
C ASP A 125 -0.28 14.89 2.28
N VAL A 126 -0.50 14.38 1.08
CA VAL A 126 -0.86 15.22 -0.07
C VAL A 126 -2.33 15.66 -0.07
N GLY A 127 -3.16 15.09 0.80
CA GLY A 127 -4.57 15.44 0.96
C GLY A 127 -5.52 14.54 0.16
N GLY A 128 -5.22 13.25 0.09
CA GLY A 128 -6.01 12.25 -0.59
C GLY A 128 -6.05 12.43 -2.11
N LEU A 129 -7.02 11.81 -2.78
CA LEU A 129 -7.14 11.89 -4.25
C LEU A 129 -7.25 13.33 -4.75
N GLY A 130 -8.04 14.17 -4.07
CA GLY A 130 -8.23 15.57 -4.48
C GLY A 130 -6.95 16.37 -4.37
N GLY A 131 -6.24 16.27 -3.24
CA GLY A 131 -4.94 16.93 -3.07
C GLY A 131 -3.88 16.40 -4.03
N TYR A 132 -3.93 15.10 -4.38
CA TYR A 132 -3.03 14.55 -5.38
C TYR A 132 -3.31 15.08 -6.79
N GLU A 133 -4.57 15.26 -7.18
CA GLU A 133 -4.93 15.90 -8.45
C GLU A 133 -4.40 17.34 -8.52
N GLU A 134 -4.64 18.15 -7.48
CA GLU A 134 -4.13 19.53 -7.37
C GLU A 134 -2.57 19.56 -7.40
N PHE A 135 -1.93 18.64 -6.69
CA PHE A 135 -0.48 18.48 -6.73
C PHE A 135 0.03 18.19 -8.15
N LEU A 136 -0.61 17.25 -8.88
CA LEU A 136 -0.23 16.92 -10.24
C LEU A 136 -0.41 18.09 -11.20
N GLU A 137 -1.49 18.87 -11.08
CA GLU A 137 -1.69 20.08 -11.87
C GLU A 137 -0.56 21.09 -11.63
N ALA A 138 -0.24 21.35 -10.36
CA ALA A 138 0.80 22.29 -9.98
C ALA A 138 2.19 21.89 -10.48
N ILE A 139 2.58 20.61 -10.36
CA ILE A 139 3.93 20.18 -10.77
C ILE A 139 4.11 20.06 -12.28
N GLN A 140 3.02 19.86 -13.04
CA GLN A 140 3.08 19.70 -14.50
C GLN A 140 3.12 21.02 -15.25
N ASP A 141 2.57 22.10 -14.67
CA ASP A 141 2.60 23.44 -15.30
C ASP A 141 3.65 24.35 -14.63
N PRO A 142 4.78 24.64 -15.29
CA PRO A 142 5.80 25.55 -14.76
C PRO A 142 5.31 26.99 -14.52
N LEU A 143 4.13 27.36 -15.03
CA LEU A 143 3.53 28.67 -14.81
C LEU A 143 2.47 28.66 -13.68
N HIS A 144 2.19 27.51 -13.11
CA HIS A 144 1.26 27.40 -11.97
C HIS A 144 1.84 28.14 -10.75
N GLU A 145 1.00 28.87 -10.04
CA GLU A 145 1.42 29.69 -8.88
C GLU A 145 2.12 28.85 -7.78
N ASP A 146 1.71 27.56 -7.62
CA ASP A 146 2.24 26.65 -6.64
C ASP A 146 3.32 25.69 -7.17
N HIS A 147 3.74 25.82 -8.44
CA HIS A 147 4.71 24.91 -9.06
C HIS A 147 5.97 24.72 -8.20
N ASP A 148 6.64 25.81 -7.86
CA ASP A 148 7.90 25.76 -7.12
C ASP A 148 7.70 25.34 -5.66
N SER A 149 6.55 25.69 -5.05
CA SER A 149 6.23 25.30 -3.67
C SER A 149 5.99 23.81 -3.56
N MET A 150 5.18 23.23 -4.45
CA MET A 150 4.87 21.79 -4.48
C MET A 150 6.10 20.94 -4.79
N ARG A 151 6.95 21.38 -5.73
CA ARG A 151 8.22 20.70 -6.00
C ARG A 151 9.17 20.68 -4.82
N ARG A 152 9.25 21.78 -4.06
CA ARG A 152 10.06 21.81 -2.83
C ARG A 152 9.46 20.93 -1.74
N TRP A 153 8.13 20.97 -1.60
CA TRP A 153 7.41 20.19 -0.60
C TRP A 153 7.60 18.68 -0.83
N CYS A 154 7.49 18.18 -2.06
CA CYS A 154 7.69 16.75 -2.36
C CYS A 154 9.15 16.31 -2.46
N GLY A 155 10.11 17.22 -2.17
CA GLY A 155 11.54 16.90 -2.12
C GLY A 155 12.27 16.94 -3.47
N GLY A 156 11.64 17.46 -4.54
CA GLY A 156 12.27 17.64 -5.85
C GLY A 156 11.37 17.27 -7.04
N PRO A 157 11.96 16.83 -8.14
CA PRO A 157 11.18 16.38 -9.31
C PRO A 157 10.36 15.15 -9.00
N PHE A 158 9.10 15.17 -9.39
CA PHE A 158 8.18 14.02 -9.28
C PHE A 158 7.72 13.60 -10.67
N ASP A 159 7.92 12.33 -11.00
CA ASP A 159 7.40 11.72 -12.24
C ASP A 159 6.16 10.85 -11.90
N PRO A 160 4.95 11.29 -12.20
CA PRO A 160 3.74 10.55 -11.88
C PRO A 160 3.63 9.19 -12.59
N LYS A 161 4.41 8.97 -13.66
CA LYS A 161 4.51 7.68 -14.36
C LYS A 161 5.67 6.83 -13.87
N GLY A 162 6.48 7.35 -12.96
CA GLY A 162 7.66 6.68 -12.42
C GLY A 162 7.28 5.48 -11.57
N PHE A 163 7.81 4.32 -11.91
CA PHE A 163 7.79 3.13 -11.06
C PHE A 163 8.99 2.25 -11.42
N ASP A 164 9.75 1.85 -10.40
CA ASP A 164 10.89 0.93 -10.55
C ASP A 164 10.72 -0.27 -9.63
N VAL A 165 10.44 -1.44 -10.21
CA VAL A 165 10.28 -2.71 -9.50
C VAL A 165 11.52 -3.10 -8.71
N ASN A 166 12.72 -2.73 -9.16
CA ASN A 166 13.95 -3.02 -8.41
C ASN A 166 14.07 -2.13 -7.17
N SER A 167 13.60 -0.87 -7.25
CA SER A 167 13.54 0.00 -6.08
C SER A 167 12.57 -0.57 -5.06
N ALA A 168 11.35 -0.88 -5.46
CA ALA A 168 10.34 -1.49 -4.60
C ALA A 168 10.88 -2.75 -3.89
N ASN A 169 11.59 -3.62 -4.64
CA ASN A 169 12.19 -4.82 -4.06
C ASN A 169 13.39 -4.54 -3.12
N ARG A 170 14.14 -3.46 -3.32
CA ARG A 170 15.16 -3.04 -2.34
C ARG A 170 14.53 -2.57 -1.04
N ASP A 171 13.42 -1.82 -1.14
CA ASP A 171 12.70 -1.31 0.02
C ASP A 171 12.00 -2.44 0.78
N ILE A 172 11.35 -3.39 0.11
CA ILE A 172 10.80 -4.59 0.74
C ILE A 172 11.88 -5.34 1.54
N ARG A 173 13.07 -5.55 0.96
CA ARG A 173 14.16 -6.24 1.67
C ARG A 173 14.65 -5.47 2.89
N ARG A 174 14.75 -4.15 2.80
CA ARG A 174 15.16 -3.30 3.93
C ARG A 174 14.18 -3.44 5.08
N TRP A 175 12.88 -3.35 4.82
CA TRP A 175 11.84 -3.50 5.83
C TRP A 175 11.89 -4.85 6.55
N LEU A 176 12.14 -5.93 5.82
CA LEU A 176 12.26 -7.27 6.39
C LEU A 176 13.48 -7.43 7.30
N LEU A 177 14.60 -6.77 6.96
CA LEU A 177 15.83 -6.82 7.77
C LEU A 177 15.74 -5.95 9.04
N GLU A 178 14.92 -4.92 9.04
CA GLU A 178 14.70 -4.03 10.19
C GLU A 178 13.69 -4.63 11.19
N ALA A 179 12.93 -5.66 10.79
CA ALA A 179 11.95 -6.35 11.63
C ALA A 179 12.53 -7.53 12.43
N GLU A 180 13.79 -7.94 12.18
CA GLU A 180 14.53 -8.96 12.95
C GLU A 180 15.25 -8.33 14.16
#